data_87938466fafb2da9e8fff6691cb928d1
#
_entry.id   87938466fafb2da9e8fff6691cb928d1
#
_cell.length_a   1.000
_cell.length_b   1.000
_cell.length_c   1.000
_cell.angle_alpha   90.00
_cell.angle_beta   90.00
_cell.angle_gamma   90.00
#
_symmetry.space_group_name_H-M   'P 1'
#
loop_
_entity.id
_entity.type
_entity.pdbx_description
1 polymer ?
#
loop_
_entity_poly.entity_id
_entity_poly.type
_entity_poly.pdbx_seq_one_letter_code
_entity_poly.pdbx_strand_id
1 'polypeptide(L)'
;MYFTSARRLTGAGAKKMMATAIAAAEKSGIAISVAIADAGGHLILLERMDGGRFHTVHSATVKAVCAASNKRPTSARGAQAQELDVVHALGLALAAGAERWTAMEGGCPVIVEGECIGGVGVSGGNFEFDERAAREAVESIGATAK
;
A
#
# COMPACT_ATOMS: atom_id res chain seq x y z
N MET A 1 27.11 -16.28 -8.22
CA MET A 1 26.20 -15.35 -8.90
C MET A 1 26.20 -14.03 -8.16
N TYR A 2 26.47 -12.94 -8.87
CA TYR A 2 26.60 -11.62 -8.24
C TYR A 2 25.46 -10.67 -8.59
N PHE A 3 24.56 -11.06 -9.49
CA PHE A 3 23.37 -10.29 -9.89
C PHE A 3 22.30 -11.24 -10.40
N THR A 4 21.06 -10.77 -10.42
CA THR A 4 19.91 -11.54 -10.89
C THR A 4 18.92 -10.61 -11.58
N SER A 5 17.99 -11.20 -12.32
CA SER A 5 16.87 -10.45 -12.90
C SER A 5 15.75 -10.32 -11.88
N ALA A 6 14.96 -9.27 -12.00
CA ALA A 6 13.79 -9.02 -11.17
C ALA A 6 12.64 -8.46 -12.01
N ARG A 7 11.41 -8.80 -11.63
CA ARG A 7 10.22 -8.19 -12.22
C ARG A 7 10.07 -6.76 -11.72
N ARG A 8 9.46 -5.95 -12.54
CA ARG A 8 9.21 -4.55 -12.21
C ARG A 8 7.77 -4.18 -12.53
N LEU A 9 7.12 -3.47 -11.61
CA LEU A 9 5.80 -2.92 -11.85
C LEU A 9 5.88 -1.87 -12.96
N THR A 10 4.98 -1.97 -13.94
CA THR A 10 4.90 -1.03 -15.06
C THR A 10 3.95 0.11 -14.75
N GLY A 11 4.08 1.22 -15.49
CA GLY A 11 3.12 2.32 -15.42
C GLY A 11 1.70 1.89 -15.81
N ALA A 12 1.57 0.96 -16.76
CA ALA A 12 0.27 0.42 -17.13
C ALA A 12 -0.38 -0.36 -15.99
N GLY A 13 0.39 -1.19 -15.28
CA GLY A 13 -0.09 -1.90 -14.10
C GLY A 13 -0.49 -0.94 -12.98
N ALA A 14 0.33 0.07 -12.73
CA ALA A 14 0.03 1.10 -11.73
C ALA A 14 -1.27 1.85 -12.05
N LYS A 15 -1.48 2.22 -13.31
CA LYS A 15 -2.71 2.92 -13.75
C LYS A 15 -3.95 2.04 -13.59
N LYS A 16 -3.86 0.75 -13.88
CA LYS A 16 -4.98 -0.17 -13.71
C LYS A 16 -5.34 -0.34 -12.24
N MET A 17 -4.36 -0.48 -11.37
CA MET A 17 -4.58 -0.56 -9.92
C MET A 17 -5.21 0.73 -9.40
N MET A 18 -4.72 1.87 -9.83
CA MET A 18 -5.29 3.18 -9.47
C MET A 18 -6.76 3.26 -9.86
N ALA A 19 -7.09 2.94 -11.11
CA ALA A 19 -8.47 2.98 -11.61
C ALA A 19 -9.40 2.05 -10.81
N THR A 20 -8.93 0.88 -10.42
CA THR A 20 -9.71 -0.08 -9.63
C THR A 20 -10.02 0.46 -8.23
N ALA A 21 -9.03 1.01 -7.54
CA ALA A 21 -9.22 1.59 -6.22
C ALA A 21 -10.16 2.81 -6.25
N ILE A 22 -9.99 3.69 -7.22
CA ILE A 22 -10.84 4.86 -7.40
C ILE A 22 -12.29 4.45 -7.70
N ALA A 23 -12.50 3.46 -8.57
CA ALA A 23 -13.84 2.96 -8.88
C ALA A 23 -14.54 2.38 -7.64
N ALA A 24 -13.82 1.66 -6.79
CA ALA A 24 -14.36 1.15 -5.51
C ALA A 24 -14.80 2.29 -4.59
N ALA A 25 -14.01 3.35 -4.52
CA ALA A 25 -14.31 4.52 -3.70
C ALA A 25 -15.52 5.31 -4.24
N GLU A 26 -15.59 5.49 -5.55
CA GLU A 26 -16.75 6.14 -6.19
C GLU A 26 -18.04 5.38 -5.92
N LYS A 27 -18.01 4.06 -6.05
CA LYS A 27 -19.16 3.19 -5.78
C LYS A 27 -19.63 3.30 -4.33
N SER A 28 -18.73 3.51 -3.39
CA SER A 28 -19.04 3.61 -1.96
C SER A 28 -19.30 5.06 -1.51
N GLY A 29 -19.14 6.04 -2.39
CA GLY A 29 -19.32 7.46 -2.05
C GLY A 29 -18.24 7.99 -1.10
N ILE A 30 -17.04 7.42 -1.13
CA ILE A 30 -15.92 7.79 -0.25
C ILE A 30 -14.84 8.47 -1.06
N ALA A 31 -14.35 9.61 -0.59
CA ALA A 31 -13.21 10.29 -1.21
C ALA A 31 -11.91 9.81 -0.56
N ILE A 32 -11.03 9.23 -1.36
CA ILE A 32 -9.76 8.63 -0.89
C ILE A 32 -8.55 9.24 -1.59
N SER A 33 -7.38 8.97 -1.03
CA SER A 33 -6.11 9.06 -1.76
C SER A 33 -5.57 7.65 -1.98
N VAL A 34 -4.96 7.43 -3.14
CA VAL A 34 -4.33 6.17 -3.50
C VAL A 34 -2.90 6.44 -3.94
N ALA A 35 -1.96 5.68 -3.40
CA ALA A 35 -0.56 5.74 -3.79
C ALA A 35 -0.10 4.37 -4.29
N ILE A 36 0.74 4.36 -5.31
CA ILE A 36 1.34 3.15 -5.85
C ILE A 36 2.83 3.37 -5.93
N ALA A 37 3.57 2.49 -5.25
CA ALA A 37 5.03 2.53 -5.19
C ALA A 37 5.62 1.28 -5.83
N ASP A 38 6.86 1.38 -6.30
CA ASP A 38 7.64 0.24 -6.78
C ASP A 38 8.27 -0.56 -5.62
N ALA A 39 9.02 -1.59 -5.94
CA ALA A 39 9.66 -2.46 -4.95
C ALA A 39 10.70 -1.74 -4.07
N GLY A 40 11.25 -0.63 -4.53
CA GLY A 40 12.18 0.19 -3.76
C GLY A 40 11.51 1.27 -2.92
N GLY A 41 10.18 1.34 -2.94
CA GLY A 41 9.42 2.34 -2.20
C GLY A 41 9.30 3.68 -2.91
N HIS A 42 9.66 3.75 -4.20
CA HIS A 42 9.55 4.96 -4.99
C HIS A 42 8.14 5.10 -5.57
N LEU A 43 7.57 6.28 -5.41
CA LEU A 43 6.23 6.57 -5.88
C LEU A 43 6.15 6.53 -7.42
N ILE A 44 5.17 5.78 -7.95
CA ILE A 44 4.87 5.75 -9.38
C ILE A 44 3.66 6.62 -9.68
N LEU A 45 2.57 6.43 -8.94
CA LEU A 45 1.33 7.21 -9.08
C LEU A 45 0.77 7.60 -7.72
N LEU A 46 0.15 8.77 -7.69
CA LEU A 46 -0.58 9.25 -6.54
C LEU A 46 -1.80 10.03 -7.04
N GLU A 47 -2.98 9.71 -6.50
CA GLU A 47 -4.19 10.48 -6.79
C GLU A 47 -4.94 10.75 -5.50
N ARG A 48 -5.33 12.00 -5.31
CA ARG A 48 -6.31 12.39 -4.30
C ARG A 48 -7.60 12.73 -5.01
N MET A 49 -8.69 12.03 -4.66
CA MET A 49 -10.01 12.32 -5.21
C MET A 49 -10.51 13.68 -4.73
N ASP A 50 -11.38 14.28 -5.52
CA ASP A 50 -12.08 15.50 -5.12
C ASP A 50 -12.81 15.27 -3.79
N GLY A 51 -12.64 16.18 -2.85
CA GLY A 51 -13.18 16.06 -1.51
C GLY A 51 -12.30 15.25 -0.54
N GLY A 52 -11.22 14.64 -1.02
CA GLY A 52 -10.27 13.92 -0.17
C GLY A 52 -9.49 14.88 0.74
N ARG A 53 -9.25 14.43 1.98
CA ARG A 53 -8.49 15.24 2.96
C ARG A 53 -7.02 15.25 2.57
N PHE A 54 -6.36 16.39 2.64
CA PHE A 54 -4.99 16.55 2.13
C PHE A 54 -3.98 15.61 2.82
N HIS A 55 -4.14 15.32 4.10
CA HIS A 55 -3.19 14.44 4.81
C HIS A 55 -3.27 12.97 4.37
N THR A 56 -4.35 12.56 3.71
CA THR A 56 -4.46 11.19 3.18
C THR A 56 -3.50 10.92 2.04
N VAL A 57 -3.00 11.96 1.38
CA VAL A 57 -1.91 11.85 0.40
C VAL A 57 -0.66 11.25 1.05
N HIS A 58 -0.28 11.77 2.21
CA HIS A 58 0.87 11.26 2.95
C HIS A 58 0.61 9.86 3.50
N SER A 59 -0.52 9.65 4.15
CA SER A 59 -0.82 8.33 4.75
C SER A 59 -0.97 7.22 3.70
N ALA A 60 -1.56 7.50 2.54
CA ALA A 60 -1.61 6.54 1.44
C ALA A 60 -0.21 6.17 0.94
N THR A 61 0.66 7.18 0.80
CA THR A 61 2.04 6.97 0.37
C THR A 61 2.82 6.11 1.38
N VAL A 62 2.71 6.41 2.67
CA VAL A 62 3.37 5.62 3.72
C VAL A 62 2.87 4.16 3.72
N LYS A 63 1.56 3.96 3.54
CA LYS A 63 0.99 2.61 3.46
C LYS A 63 1.56 1.82 2.28
N ALA A 64 1.66 2.45 1.10
CA ALA A 64 2.23 1.81 -0.08
C ALA A 64 3.70 1.42 0.13
N VAL A 65 4.51 2.34 0.63
CA VAL A 65 5.93 2.13 0.90
C VAL A 65 6.14 1.03 1.96
N CYS A 66 5.38 1.09 3.04
CA CYS A 66 5.44 0.12 4.12
C CYS A 66 5.10 -1.30 3.62
N ALA A 67 4.02 -1.44 2.83
CA ALA A 67 3.62 -2.73 2.28
C ALA A 67 4.67 -3.29 1.31
N ALA A 68 5.26 -2.46 0.47
CA ALA A 68 6.33 -2.86 -0.46
C ALA A 68 7.56 -3.39 0.29
N SER A 69 7.94 -2.74 1.39
CA SER A 69 9.08 -3.13 2.21
C SER A 69 8.81 -4.40 3.02
N ASN A 70 7.67 -4.43 3.70
CA ASN A 70 7.29 -5.56 4.57
C ASN A 70 6.84 -6.80 3.79
N LYS A 71 6.45 -6.64 2.53
CA LYS A 71 5.95 -7.72 1.66
C LYS A 71 4.71 -8.40 2.23
N ARG A 72 3.91 -7.65 2.97
CA ARG A 72 2.64 -8.06 3.56
C ARG A 72 1.74 -6.85 3.78
N PRO A 73 0.42 -7.05 3.97
CA PRO A 73 -0.48 -5.94 4.25
C PRO A 73 -0.05 -5.17 5.51
N THR A 74 -0.24 -3.86 5.48
CA THR A 74 0.06 -3.01 6.64
C THR A 74 -0.91 -3.32 7.77
N SER A 75 -0.39 -3.44 8.98
CA SER A 75 -1.17 -3.74 10.18
C SER A 75 -0.35 -3.48 11.44
N ALA A 76 -0.99 -3.58 12.59
CA ALA A 76 -0.31 -3.54 13.88
C ALA A 76 0.31 -4.91 14.24
N ARG A 77 0.92 -5.58 13.27
CA ARG A 77 1.58 -6.88 13.46
C ARG A 77 3.05 -6.80 13.08
N GLY A 78 3.86 -7.55 13.82
CA GLY A 78 5.29 -7.66 13.57
C GLY A 78 5.63 -8.67 12.47
N ALA A 79 6.92 -8.88 12.26
CA ALA A 79 7.44 -9.72 11.18
C ALA A 79 7.01 -11.20 11.27
N GLN A 80 6.72 -11.69 12.47
CA GLN A 80 6.23 -13.05 12.69
C GLN A 80 4.72 -13.09 12.95
N ALA A 81 3.99 -12.09 12.46
CA ALA A 81 2.54 -11.94 12.60
C ALA A 81 2.04 -11.78 14.05
N GLN A 82 2.94 -11.55 15.02
CA GLN A 82 2.55 -11.27 16.40
C GLN A 82 1.91 -9.88 16.51
N GLU A 83 0.93 -9.74 17.38
CA GLU A 83 0.35 -8.43 17.67
C GLU A 83 1.38 -7.53 18.36
N LEU A 84 1.45 -6.28 17.92
CA LEU A 84 2.32 -5.28 18.49
C LEU A 84 1.51 -4.41 19.47
N ASP A 85 2.08 -4.15 20.63
CA ASP A 85 1.56 -3.12 21.51
C ASP A 85 1.90 -1.73 20.95
N VAL A 86 1.33 -0.69 21.56
CA VAL A 86 1.51 0.70 21.09
C VAL A 86 2.98 1.11 21.11
N VAL A 87 3.73 0.72 22.14
CA VAL A 87 5.16 1.09 22.28
C VAL A 87 5.99 0.49 21.15
N HIS A 88 5.78 -0.80 20.84
CA HIS A 88 6.52 -1.45 19.76
C HIS A 88 6.10 -0.94 18.39
N ALA A 89 4.81 -0.71 18.15
CA ALA A 89 4.34 -0.13 16.89
C ALA A 89 4.90 1.27 16.67
N LEU A 90 4.87 2.11 17.70
CA LEU A 90 5.45 3.46 17.65
C LEU A 90 6.96 3.40 17.46
N GLY A 91 7.64 2.49 18.17
CA GLY A 91 9.08 2.29 18.06
C GLY A 91 9.51 1.91 16.65
N LEU A 92 8.77 1.01 15.98
CA LEU A 92 9.02 0.64 14.59
C LEU A 92 8.84 1.84 13.65
N ALA A 93 7.78 2.62 13.82
CA ALA A 93 7.54 3.80 13.01
C ALA A 93 8.67 4.83 13.16
N LEU A 94 9.15 5.04 14.38
CA LEU A 94 10.26 5.97 14.64
C LEU A 94 11.59 5.43 14.09
N ALA A 95 11.85 4.14 14.24
CA ALA A 95 13.09 3.51 13.76
C ALA A 95 13.19 3.47 12.23
N ALA A 96 12.08 3.17 11.56
CA ALA A 96 12.01 3.12 10.10
C ALA A 96 11.91 4.51 9.48
N GLY A 97 11.35 5.46 10.20
CA GLY A 97 10.93 6.76 9.72
C GLY A 97 9.43 6.79 9.47
N ALA A 98 8.77 7.87 9.90
CA ALA A 98 7.31 8.00 9.82
C ALA A 98 6.78 7.92 8.38
N GLU A 99 7.61 8.17 7.39
CA GLU A 99 7.29 8.08 5.97
C GLU A 99 7.46 6.68 5.38
N ARG A 100 7.96 5.70 6.16
CA ARG A 100 8.28 4.36 5.65
C ARG A 100 7.54 3.24 6.35
N TRP A 101 7.02 3.46 7.55
CA TRP A 101 6.34 2.41 8.31
C TRP A 101 5.10 2.94 9.01
N THR A 102 4.03 2.16 8.97
CA THR A 102 2.78 2.45 9.66
C THR A 102 2.11 1.16 10.12
N ALA A 103 1.44 1.22 11.27
CA ALA A 103 0.59 0.14 11.76
C ALA A 103 -0.83 0.21 11.19
N MET A 104 -1.15 1.25 10.41
CA MET A 104 -2.51 1.47 9.91
C MET A 104 -2.79 0.60 8.68
N GLU A 105 -3.93 -0.05 8.66
CA GLU A 105 -4.40 -0.87 7.55
C GLU A 105 -4.65 -0.01 6.30
N GLY A 106 -4.58 -0.63 5.13
CA GLY A 106 -4.83 0.03 3.86
C GLY A 106 -3.66 -0.02 2.89
N GLY A 107 -2.55 -0.62 3.28
CA GLY A 107 -1.43 -0.91 2.38
C GLY A 107 -1.40 -2.39 2.03
N CYS A 108 -1.22 -2.72 0.76
CA CYS A 108 -1.07 -4.09 0.29
C CYS A 108 0.15 -4.21 -0.61
N PRO A 109 0.97 -5.25 -0.44
CA PRO A 109 2.07 -5.52 -1.35
C PRO A 109 1.53 -6.02 -2.69
N VAL A 110 2.29 -5.79 -3.74
CA VAL A 110 2.01 -6.32 -5.08
C VAL A 110 2.94 -7.51 -5.30
N ILE A 111 2.42 -8.72 -5.19
CA ILE A 111 3.22 -9.94 -5.26
C ILE A 111 2.85 -10.75 -6.50
N VAL A 112 3.85 -11.06 -7.31
CA VAL A 112 3.72 -11.89 -8.52
C VAL A 112 4.70 -13.04 -8.42
N GLU A 113 4.16 -14.27 -8.41
CA GLU A 113 4.97 -15.49 -8.29
C GLU A 113 5.98 -15.43 -7.13
N GLY A 114 5.53 -14.95 -5.98
CA GLY A 114 6.35 -14.84 -4.77
C GLY A 114 7.29 -13.65 -4.71
N GLU A 115 7.38 -12.85 -5.76
CA GLU A 115 8.23 -11.66 -5.82
C GLU A 115 7.41 -10.39 -5.55
N CYS A 116 7.82 -9.60 -4.58
CA CYS A 116 7.18 -8.31 -4.30
C CYS A 116 7.71 -7.25 -5.27
N ILE A 117 6.84 -6.71 -6.11
CA ILE A 117 7.19 -5.73 -7.13
C ILE A 117 6.69 -4.32 -6.81
N GLY A 118 6.03 -4.13 -5.69
CA GLY A 118 5.54 -2.81 -5.27
C GLY A 118 4.56 -2.88 -4.13
N GLY A 119 3.88 -1.76 -3.91
CA GLY A 119 2.83 -1.63 -2.91
C GLY A 119 1.76 -0.64 -3.32
N VAL A 120 0.55 -0.86 -2.83
CA VAL A 120 -0.59 0.04 -3.00
C VAL A 120 -1.03 0.50 -1.62
N GLY A 121 -1.25 1.79 -1.46
CA GLY A 121 -1.78 2.39 -0.24
C GLY A 121 -3.06 3.15 -0.49
N VAL A 122 -4.07 2.90 0.32
CA VAL A 122 -5.37 3.59 0.30
C VAL A 122 -5.61 4.24 1.65
N SER A 123 -6.03 5.48 1.63
CA SER A 123 -6.33 6.24 2.85
C SER A 123 -7.53 7.15 2.62
N GLY A 124 -8.42 7.24 3.61
CA GLY A 124 -9.59 8.13 3.56
C GLY A 124 -10.90 7.45 3.90
N GLY A 125 -11.00 6.13 3.80
CA GLY A 125 -12.12 5.34 4.28
C GLY A 125 -11.86 4.83 5.71
N ASN A 126 -12.65 3.86 6.14
CA ASN A 126 -12.33 3.11 7.36
C ASN A 126 -11.27 2.03 7.04
N PHE A 127 -10.75 1.38 8.06
CA PHE A 127 -9.66 0.41 7.91
C PHE A 127 -10.04 -0.74 6.98
N GLU A 128 -11.24 -1.26 7.10
CA GLU A 128 -11.74 -2.38 6.30
C GLU A 128 -11.89 -1.99 4.83
N PHE A 129 -12.42 -0.79 4.56
CA PHE A 129 -12.54 -0.27 3.21
C PHE A 129 -11.16 -0.06 2.57
N ASP A 130 -10.26 0.62 3.28
CA ASP A 130 -8.94 0.97 2.76
C ASP A 130 -8.16 -0.31 2.38
N GLU A 131 -8.17 -1.32 3.25
CA GLU A 131 -7.50 -2.59 2.96
C GLU A 131 -8.14 -3.35 1.80
N ARG A 132 -9.47 -3.41 1.77
CA ARG A 132 -10.20 -4.07 0.67
C ARG A 132 -9.93 -3.40 -0.66
N ALA A 133 -9.98 -2.08 -0.73
CA ALA A 133 -9.73 -1.34 -1.96
C ALA A 133 -8.29 -1.55 -2.45
N ALA A 134 -7.32 -1.54 -1.56
CA ALA A 134 -5.92 -1.81 -1.89
C ALA A 134 -5.74 -3.24 -2.41
N ARG A 135 -6.36 -4.24 -1.77
CA ARG A 135 -6.30 -5.64 -2.20
C ARG A 135 -6.94 -5.84 -3.56
N GLU A 136 -8.12 -5.30 -3.78
CA GLU A 136 -8.80 -5.37 -5.08
C GLU A 136 -7.97 -4.75 -6.20
N ALA A 137 -7.30 -3.63 -5.90
CA ALA A 137 -6.39 -3.00 -6.85
C ALA A 137 -5.25 -3.96 -7.25
N VAL A 138 -4.61 -4.58 -6.27
CA VAL A 138 -3.53 -5.55 -6.50
C VAL A 138 -4.03 -6.73 -7.34
N GLU A 139 -5.18 -7.28 -6.98
CA GLU A 139 -5.77 -8.43 -7.68
C GLU A 139 -6.17 -8.08 -9.12
N SER A 140 -6.48 -6.82 -9.41
CA SER A 140 -6.90 -6.38 -10.73
C SER A 140 -5.85 -6.59 -11.83
N ILE A 141 -4.58 -6.65 -11.46
CA ILE A 141 -3.48 -6.92 -12.41
C ILE A 141 -2.99 -8.36 -12.39
N GLY A 142 -3.70 -9.26 -11.72
CA GLY A 142 -3.31 -10.67 -11.59
C GLY A 142 -2.25 -10.93 -10.53
N ALA A 143 -1.96 -9.96 -9.67
CA ALA A 143 -1.05 -10.12 -8.53
C ALA A 143 -1.81 -10.52 -7.27
N THR A 144 -1.09 -10.85 -6.21
CA THR A 144 -1.66 -11.13 -4.90
C THR A 144 -1.15 -10.14 -3.86
N ALA A 145 -1.95 -9.93 -2.80
CA ALA A 145 -1.60 -9.06 -1.69
C ALA A 145 -0.91 -9.82 -0.54
N LYS A 146 -0.65 -11.10 -0.75
CA LYS A 146 -0.03 -11.98 0.26
C LYS A 146 1.05 -12.85 -0.34
#